data_9613ad458b1c7759b1e79713e614fcf1
#
_entry.id   9613ad458b1c7759b1e79713e614fcf1
#
_cell.length_a   1.000
_cell.length_b   1.000
_cell.length_c   1.000
_cell.angle_alpha   90.00
_cell.angle_beta   90.00
_cell.angle_gamma   90.00
#
_symmetry.space_group_name_H-M   'P 1'
#
loop_
_entity.id
_entity.type
_entity.pdbx_description
1 polymer ?
#
loop_
_entity_poly.entity_id
_entity_poly.type
_entity_poly.pdbx_seq_one_letter_code
_entity_poly.pdbx_strand_id
1 'polypeptide(L)'
;ELAAAGQTLRVATKFPRLTAGFLERQGVVPYRLVAVEGTLEIAPAIGYADLICDLVSSGITLRDNHLRPLDGGVVLQSQAVLIANRSALKQRPEALATARHLLEYIEAHLRARGSYLITANVRGDSAEAIAARMFAHTTLGGLQGPTISTVVAREHLRAESGWYAVNIVVRKERLFAAVGELRAIGGSGVVVVPCAYIFEEEPERYRAMVMSLEE
;
A
#
# COMPACT_ATOMS: atom_id res chain seq x y z
N GLU A 1 -20.90 -22.93 18.01
CA GLU A 1 -22.31 -23.21 18.40
C GLU A 1 -22.96 -24.27 17.48
N LEU A 2 -22.95 -24.13 16.13
CA LEU A 2 -23.57 -25.11 15.21
C LEU A 2 -22.94 -26.50 15.31
N ALA A 3 -21.61 -26.61 15.34
CA ALA A 3 -20.89 -27.87 15.51
C ALA A 3 -21.14 -28.50 16.89
N ALA A 4 -21.30 -27.71 17.93
CA ALA A 4 -21.66 -28.16 19.27
C ALA A 4 -23.11 -28.68 19.35
N ALA A 5 -23.99 -28.26 18.44
CA ALA A 5 -25.37 -28.75 18.32
C ALA A 5 -25.49 -30.02 17.46
N GLY A 6 -24.37 -30.63 17.03
CA GLY A 6 -24.36 -31.84 16.19
C GLY A 6 -24.77 -31.59 14.73
N GLN A 7 -24.82 -30.34 14.31
CA GLN A 7 -25.15 -29.97 12.92
C GLN A 7 -23.88 -29.99 12.05
N THR A 8 -24.02 -30.50 10.83
CA THR A 8 -22.94 -30.48 9.84
C THR A 8 -22.74 -29.09 9.30
N LEU A 9 -21.57 -28.46 9.57
CA LEU A 9 -21.21 -27.14 9.11
C LEU A 9 -20.96 -27.14 7.58
N ARG A 10 -21.68 -26.30 6.85
CA ARG A 10 -21.50 -26.13 5.40
C ARG A 10 -20.55 -24.96 5.13
N VAL A 11 -19.41 -25.22 4.47
CA VAL A 11 -18.42 -24.21 4.17
C VAL A 11 -18.22 -24.08 2.67
N ALA A 12 -18.57 -22.95 2.09
CA ALA A 12 -18.35 -22.66 0.68
C ALA A 12 -16.92 -22.18 0.45
N THR A 13 -16.22 -22.77 -0.53
CA THR A 13 -14.81 -22.43 -0.82
C THR A 13 -14.39 -22.84 -2.23
N LYS A 14 -13.43 -22.07 -2.78
CA LYS A 14 -12.64 -22.41 -3.96
C LYS A 14 -11.32 -23.15 -3.60
N PHE A 15 -11.02 -23.29 -2.30
CA PHE A 15 -9.77 -23.84 -1.77
C PHE A 15 -10.02 -25.07 -0.86
N PRO A 16 -10.63 -26.16 -1.38
CA PRO A 16 -11.13 -27.25 -0.54
C PRO A 16 -10.05 -27.91 0.31
N ARG A 17 -8.84 -28.12 -0.24
CA ARG A 17 -7.74 -28.75 0.52
C ARG A 17 -7.26 -27.91 1.70
N LEU A 18 -7.09 -26.60 1.48
CA LEU A 18 -6.65 -25.68 2.54
C LEU A 18 -7.72 -25.53 3.61
N THR A 19 -8.98 -25.41 3.19
CA THR A 19 -10.12 -25.28 4.10
C THR A 19 -10.28 -26.54 4.95
N ALA A 20 -10.26 -27.74 4.34
CA ALA A 20 -10.34 -29.01 5.05
C ALA A 20 -9.24 -29.13 6.12
N GLY A 21 -7.97 -28.99 5.72
CA GLY A 21 -6.85 -29.08 6.64
C GLY A 21 -6.89 -28.01 7.76
N PHE A 22 -7.46 -26.85 7.51
CA PHE A 22 -7.67 -25.84 8.55
C PHE A 22 -8.74 -26.27 9.55
N LEU A 23 -9.94 -26.68 9.07
CA LEU A 23 -11.05 -27.12 9.92
C LEU A 23 -10.66 -28.31 10.81
N GLU A 24 -9.93 -29.28 10.24
CA GLU A 24 -9.41 -30.45 10.95
C GLU A 24 -8.45 -30.04 12.08
N ARG A 25 -7.49 -29.14 11.81
CA ARG A 25 -6.59 -28.62 12.84
C ARG A 25 -7.30 -27.86 13.95
N GLN A 26 -8.42 -27.23 13.63
CA GLN A 26 -9.26 -26.51 14.62
C GLN A 26 -10.26 -27.43 15.34
N GLY A 27 -10.26 -28.74 15.03
CA GLY A 27 -11.21 -29.70 15.63
C GLY A 27 -12.67 -29.47 15.21
N VAL A 28 -12.91 -28.80 14.09
CA VAL A 28 -14.26 -28.49 13.61
C VAL A 28 -14.77 -29.68 12.80
N VAL A 29 -15.60 -30.52 13.42
CA VAL A 29 -16.25 -31.67 12.79
C VAL A 29 -17.67 -31.83 13.39
N PRO A 30 -18.68 -32.31 12.63
CA PRO A 30 -18.65 -32.61 11.20
C PRO A 30 -18.78 -31.37 10.32
N TYR A 31 -18.13 -31.39 9.17
CA TYR A 31 -18.29 -30.33 8.16
C TYR A 31 -18.51 -30.92 6.75
N ARG A 32 -19.07 -30.10 5.86
CA ARG A 32 -19.21 -30.37 4.42
C ARG A 32 -18.71 -29.17 3.62
N LEU A 33 -17.77 -29.42 2.71
CA LEU A 33 -17.35 -28.40 1.76
C LEU A 33 -18.32 -28.31 0.59
N VAL A 34 -18.68 -27.10 0.22
CA VAL A 34 -19.60 -26.79 -0.85
C VAL A 34 -18.82 -26.07 -1.94
N ALA A 35 -18.72 -26.69 -3.12
CA ALA A 35 -18.12 -26.06 -4.28
C ALA A 35 -19.06 -24.97 -4.83
N VAL A 36 -18.55 -23.78 -5.02
CA VAL A 36 -19.30 -22.64 -5.58
C VAL A 36 -18.51 -22.08 -6.75
N GLU A 37 -19.13 -21.97 -7.90
CA GLU A 37 -18.65 -21.21 -9.03
C GLU A 37 -19.29 -19.81 -8.98
N GLY A 38 -18.47 -18.76 -8.95
CA GLY A 38 -18.95 -17.38 -8.89
C GLY A 38 -18.67 -16.68 -7.56
N THR A 39 -19.60 -15.81 -7.15
CA THR A 39 -19.47 -14.95 -5.97
C THR A 39 -19.78 -15.74 -4.69
N LEU A 40 -18.74 -16.08 -3.94
CA LEU A 40 -18.86 -16.85 -2.69
C LEU A 40 -19.58 -16.07 -1.58
N GLU A 41 -19.44 -14.75 -1.57
CA GLU A 41 -19.90 -13.86 -0.50
C GLU A 41 -21.42 -13.89 -0.30
N ILE A 42 -22.19 -14.26 -1.32
CA ILE A 42 -23.65 -14.36 -1.21
C ILE A 42 -24.12 -15.70 -0.63
N ALA A 43 -23.26 -16.73 -0.60
CA ALA A 43 -23.64 -18.08 -0.21
C ALA A 43 -24.32 -18.20 1.17
N PRO A 44 -23.86 -17.50 2.22
CA PRO A 44 -24.58 -17.49 3.50
C PRO A 44 -25.95 -16.81 3.43
N ALA A 45 -26.06 -15.70 2.71
CA ALA A 45 -27.31 -14.93 2.62
C ALA A 45 -28.45 -15.71 1.95
N ILE A 46 -28.11 -16.56 0.96
CA ILE A 46 -29.08 -17.41 0.25
C ILE A 46 -29.25 -18.79 0.90
N GLY A 47 -28.60 -19.02 2.07
CA GLY A 47 -28.72 -20.29 2.79
C GLY A 47 -27.98 -21.47 2.14
N TYR A 48 -27.05 -21.22 1.20
CA TYR A 48 -26.31 -22.25 0.49
C TYR A 48 -25.15 -22.80 1.32
N ALA A 49 -24.55 -21.98 2.17
CA ALA A 49 -23.51 -22.35 3.13
C ALA A 49 -23.68 -21.55 4.43
N ASP A 50 -23.09 -22.04 5.51
CA ASP A 50 -23.09 -21.36 6.81
C ASP A 50 -21.89 -20.43 6.97
N LEU A 51 -20.77 -20.81 6.35
CA LEU A 51 -19.52 -20.05 6.30
C LEU A 51 -18.94 -20.04 4.88
N ILE A 52 -18.05 -19.08 4.64
CA ILE A 52 -17.21 -19.05 3.44
C ILE A 52 -15.73 -19.05 3.80
N CYS A 53 -14.91 -19.63 2.95
CA CYS A 53 -13.44 -19.50 3.00
C CYS A 53 -12.95 -19.04 1.63
N ASP A 54 -12.50 -17.80 1.56
CA ASP A 54 -12.04 -17.17 0.34
C ASP A 54 -10.88 -16.22 0.59
N LEU A 55 -10.30 -15.65 -0.50
CA LEU A 55 -9.27 -14.62 -0.43
C LEU A 55 -9.86 -13.30 0.04
N VAL A 56 -9.23 -12.70 1.02
CA VAL A 56 -9.60 -11.38 1.54
C VAL A 56 -8.43 -10.42 1.39
N SER A 57 -8.61 -9.32 0.67
CA SER A 57 -7.64 -8.25 0.54
C SER A 57 -8.02 -7.05 1.42
N SER A 58 -8.93 -6.20 0.96
CA SER A 58 -9.38 -5.00 1.67
C SER A 58 -10.55 -5.23 2.62
N GLY A 59 -11.25 -6.35 2.49
CA GLY A 59 -12.48 -6.66 3.22
C GLY A 59 -13.72 -5.84 2.81
N ILE A 60 -13.63 -5.06 1.73
CA ILE A 60 -14.78 -4.26 1.24
C ILE A 60 -15.93 -5.17 0.85
N THR A 61 -15.67 -6.18 0.02
CA THR A 61 -16.70 -7.14 -0.44
C THR A 61 -17.36 -7.89 0.72
N LEU A 62 -16.62 -8.19 1.79
CA LEU A 62 -17.19 -8.80 2.99
C LEU A 62 -18.19 -7.85 3.65
N ARG A 63 -17.82 -6.58 3.84
CA ARG A 63 -18.71 -5.57 4.45
C ARG A 63 -19.96 -5.33 3.62
N ASP A 64 -19.83 -5.24 2.30
CA ASP A 64 -20.94 -5.02 1.39
C ASP A 64 -21.96 -6.17 1.42
N ASN A 65 -21.50 -7.39 1.75
CA ASN A 65 -22.34 -8.58 1.92
C ASN A 65 -22.66 -8.90 3.40
N HIS A 66 -22.44 -7.95 4.31
CA HIS A 66 -22.71 -8.10 5.76
C HIS A 66 -21.96 -9.27 6.41
N LEU A 67 -20.81 -9.64 5.86
CA LEU A 67 -19.93 -10.70 6.40
C LEU A 67 -18.84 -10.09 7.27
N ARG A 68 -18.37 -10.88 8.23
CA ARG A 68 -17.20 -10.55 9.07
C ARG A 68 -16.24 -11.72 9.14
N PRO A 69 -14.92 -11.48 9.23
CA PRO A 69 -13.97 -12.53 9.56
C PRO A 69 -14.30 -13.16 10.93
N LEU A 70 -14.10 -14.44 11.04
CA LEU A 70 -14.19 -15.15 12.33
C LEU A 70 -12.88 -14.96 13.12
N ASP A 71 -12.99 -14.84 14.43
CA ASP A 71 -11.83 -14.84 15.31
C ASP A 71 -11.08 -16.17 15.18
N GLY A 72 -9.76 -16.09 14.92
CA GLY A 72 -8.95 -17.26 14.60
C GLY A 72 -9.22 -17.89 13.22
N GLY A 73 -10.07 -17.30 12.39
CA GLY A 73 -10.49 -17.82 11.08
C GLY A 73 -9.50 -17.59 9.92
N VAL A 74 -8.30 -17.07 10.19
CA VAL A 74 -7.27 -16.90 9.15
C VAL A 74 -6.64 -18.25 8.83
N VAL A 75 -6.95 -18.78 7.64
CA VAL A 75 -6.44 -20.09 7.18
C VAL A 75 -4.94 -20.02 6.86
N LEU A 76 -4.50 -19.00 6.15
CA LEU A 76 -3.10 -18.65 5.88
C LEU A 76 -2.99 -17.21 5.38
N GLN A 77 -1.81 -16.65 5.49
CA GLN A 77 -1.47 -15.39 4.83
C GLN A 77 -0.77 -15.68 3.51
N SER A 78 -1.16 -14.98 2.46
CA SER A 78 -0.58 -15.13 1.12
C SER A 78 -0.38 -13.77 0.46
N GLN A 79 0.51 -13.74 -0.52
CA GLN A 79 0.73 -12.56 -1.35
C GLN A 79 0.96 -12.98 -2.80
N ALA A 80 0.66 -12.09 -3.74
CA ALA A 80 1.05 -12.27 -5.13
C ALA A 80 2.57 -12.14 -5.26
N VAL A 81 3.17 -13.01 -6.09
CA VAL A 81 4.60 -12.98 -6.42
C VAL A 81 4.77 -12.94 -7.94
N LEU A 82 5.76 -12.20 -8.39
CA LEU A 82 6.23 -12.25 -9.77
C LEU A 82 7.27 -13.37 -9.88
N ILE A 83 7.05 -14.30 -10.79
CA ILE A 83 7.99 -15.39 -11.07
C ILE A 83 8.49 -15.31 -12.50
N ALA A 84 9.73 -15.71 -12.73
CA ALA A 84 10.33 -15.74 -14.06
C ALA A 84 11.16 -17.02 -14.26
N ASN A 85 11.32 -17.41 -15.52
CA ASN A 85 12.19 -18.53 -15.89
C ASN A 85 13.64 -18.06 -15.84
N ARG A 86 14.45 -18.66 -14.95
CA ARG A 86 15.87 -18.32 -14.74
C ARG A 86 16.70 -18.46 -16.02
N SER A 87 16.51 -19.54 -16.79
CA SER A 87 17.24 -19.76 -18.04
C SER A 87 16.91 -18.71 -19.09
N ALA A 88 15.64 -18.29 -19.19
CA ALA A 88 15.24 -17.24 -20.10
C ALA A 88 15.89 -15.89 -19.72
N LEU A 89 15.95 -15.55 -18.43
CA LEU A 89 16.60 -14.32 -17.96
C LEU A 89 18.13 -14.33 -18.21
N LYS A 90 18.79 -15.51 -18.12
CA LYS A 90 20.22 -15.65 -18.42
C LYS A 90 20.55 -15.56 -19.92
N GLN A 91 19.68 -16.09 -20.77
CA GLN A 91 19.97 -16.28 -22.20
C GLN A 91 19.39 -15.20 -23.11
N ARG A 92 18.40 -14.44 -22.64
CA ARG A 92 17.65 -13.49 -23.45
C ARG A 92 17.69 -12.08 -22.83
N PRO A 93 18.57 -11.21 -23.36
CA PRO A 93 18.71 -9.83 -22.86
C PRO A 93 17.38 -9.05 -22.83
N GLU A 94 16.52 -9.29 -23.84
CA GLU A 94 15.20 -8.66 -23.90
C GLU A 94 14.27 -9.11 -22.77
N ALA A 95 14.36 -10.37 -22.32
CA ALA A 95 13.60 -10.87 -21.18
C ALA A 95 14.10 -10.23 -19.87
N LEU A 96 15.41 -10.07 -19.73
CA LEU A 96 16.01 -9.39 -18.58
C LEU A 96 15.63 -7.89 -18.53
N ALA A 97 15.66 -7.21 -19.68
CA ALA A 97 15.24 -5.81 -19.79
C ALA A 97 13.75 -5.64 -19.45
N THR A 98 12.89 -6.55 -19.93
CA THR A 98 11.47 -6.54 -19.60
C THR A 98 11.22 -6.77 -18.10
N ALA A 99 11.96 -7.72 -17.49
CA ALA A 99 11.88 -7.97 -16.05
C ALA A 99 12.30 -6.72 -15.24
N ARG A 100 13.33 -5.99 -15.68
CA ARG A 100 13.75 -4.73 -15.08
C ARG A 100 12.62 -3.71 -15.10
N HIS A 101 12.02 -3.45 -16.26
CA HIS A 101 10.93 -2.48 -16.39
C HIS A 101 9.73 -2.85 -15.51
N LEU A 102 9.33 -4.13 -15.50
CA LEU A 102 8.23 -4.58 -14.63
C LEU A 102 8.54 -4.34 -13.15
N LEU A 103 9.73 -4.71 -12.70
CA LEU A 103 10.14 -4.53 -11.31
C LEU A 103 10.24 -3.05 -10.94
N GLU A 104 10.74 -2.21 -11.85
CA GLU A 104 10.84 -0.76 -11.66
C GLU A 104 9.46 -0.13 -11.40
N TYR A 105 8.46 -0.44 -12.24
CA TYR A 105 7.09 0.06 -12.04
C TYR A 105 6.41 -0.52 -10.80
N ILE A 106 6.59 -1.81 -10.54
CA ILE A 106 6.03 -2.46 -9.35
C ILE A 106 6.61 -1.83 -8.09
N GLU A 107 7.93 -1.67 -8.00
CA GLU A 107 8.58 -1.07 -6.83
C GLU A 107 8.22 0.40 -6.67
N ALA A 108 8.22 1.18 -7.75
CA ALA A 108 7.84 2.58 -7.72
C ALA A 108 6.41 2.76 -7.22
N HIS A 109 5.47 1.91 -7.66
CA HIS A 109 4.09 1.92 -7.18
C HIS A 109 4.00 1.52 -5.70
N LEU A 110 4.66 0.43 -5.29
CA LEU A 110 4.64 -0.03 -3.91
C LEU A 110 5.26 1.00 -2.95
N ARG A 111 6.32 1.70 -3.37
CA ARG A 111 6.97 2.78 -2.60
C ARG A 111 6.07 3.99 -2.47
N ALA A 112 5.35 4.36 -3.53
CA ALA A 112 4.41 5.49 -3.54
C ALA A 112 3.14 5.22 -2.71
N ARG A 113 2.79 3.95 -2.54
CA ARG A 113 1.57 3.55 -1.83
C ARG A 113 1.53 4.09 -0.41
N GLY A 114 0.51 4.91 -0.11
CA GLY A 114 0.39 5.59 1.18
C GLY A 114 1.31 6.80 1.35
N SER A 115 1.93 7.29 0.27
CA SER A 115 2.74 8.51 0.26
C SER A 115 1.99 9.66 -0.41
N TYR A 116 2.22 10.87 0.08
CA TYR A 116 1.63 12.10 -0.43
C TYR A 116 2.71 13.16 -0.64
N LEU A 117 2.63 13.86 -1.77
CA LEU A 117 3.38 15.08 -2.01
C LEU A 117 2.60 16.24 -1.36
N ILE A 118 3.25 16.98 -0.49
CA ILE A 118 2.73 18.21 0.10
C ILE A 118 3.50 19.37 -0.52
N THR A 119 2.76 20.36 -0.99
CA THR A 119 3.28 21.66 -1.39
C THR A 119 2.70 22.72 -0.46
N ALA A 120 3.54 23.57 0.12
CA ALA A 120 3.12 24.70 0.95
C ALA A 120 3.90 25.96 0.57
N ASN A 121 3.24 27.12 0.59
CA ASN A 121 3.93 28.40 0.44
C ASN A 121 4.36 28.91 1.81
N VAL A 122 5.65 29.24 1.97
CA VAL A 122 6.26 29.71 3.21
C VAL A 122 6.98 31.04 2.95
N ARG A 123 6.85 32.00 3.88
CA ARG A 123 7.61 33.26 3.79
C ARG A 123 9.01 33.09 4.40
N GLY A 124 10.00 33.70 3.75
CA GLY A 124 11.37 33.71 4.24
C GLY A 124 12.28 34.56 3.38
N ASP A 125 13.49 34.78 3.88
CA ASP A 125 14.49 35.62 3.21
C ASP A 125 15.28 34.83 2.15
N SER A 126 15.43 33.52 2.36
CA SER A 126 16.06 32.60 1.40
C SER A 126 15.55 31.14 1.57
N ALA A 127 15.84 30.31 0.57
CA ALA A 127 15.54 28.88 0.66
C ALA A 127 16.27 28.21 1.81
N GLU A 128 17.51 28.60 2.05
CA GLU A 128 18.35 28.08 3.15
C GLU A 128 17.80 28.46 4.51
N ALA A 129 17.29 29.71 4.68
CA ALA A 129 16.67 30.16 5.91
C ALA A 129 15.39 29.37 6.22
N ILE A 130 14.59 29.06 5.19
CA ILE A 130 13.40 28.21 5.33
C ILE A 130 13.79 26.78 5.66
N ALA A 131 14.78 26.19 4.99
CA ALA A 131 15.29 24.87 5.29
C ALA A 131 15.79 24.77 6.74
N ALA A 132 16.59 25.74 7.20
CA ALA A 132 17.07 25.80 8.58
C ALA A 132 15.90 25.84 9.59
N ARG A 133 14.87 26.66 9.31
CA ARG A 133 13.66 26.75 10.15
C ARG A 133 12.87 25.44 10.15
N MET A 134 12.75 24.77 8.99
CA MET A 134 12.13 23.45 8.91
C MET A 134 12.86 22.42 9.77
N PHE A 135 14.17 22.29 9.62
CA PHE A 135 14.96 21.32 10.37
C PHE A 135 14.98 21.60 11.88
N ALA A 136 14.89 22.89 12.28
CA ALA A 136 14.85 23.27 13.71
C ALA A 136 13.49 23.02 14.37
N HIS A 137 12.38 23.14 13.63
CA HIS A 137 11.04 23.20 14.20
C HIS A 137 10.07 22.14 13.68
N THR A 138 10.51 21.29 12.77
CA THR A 138 9.69 20.20 12.21
C THR A 138 10.43 18.87 12.20
N THR A 139 9.67 17.78 12.07
CA THR A 139 10.24 16.44 11.86
C THR A 139 10.18 16.04 10.37
N LEU A 140 9.98 17.03 9.49
CA LEU A 140 9.72 16.83 8.08
C LEU A 140 11.04 16.77 7.29
N GLY A 141 11.46 15.55 6.92
CA GLY A 141 12.68 15.33 6.11
C GLY A 141 12.43 15.05 4.63
N GLY A 142 11.18 14.75 4.22
CA GLY A 142 10.90 14.28 2.86
C GLY A 142 11.57 12.94 2.55
N LEU A 143 11.84 12.66 1.27
CA LEU A 143 12.60 11.46 0.84
C LEU A 143 14.12 11.69 1.01
N GLN A 144 14.64 12.82 0.51
CA GLN A 144 16.05 13.20 0.55
C GLN A 144 16.25 14.62 1.08
N GLY A 145 15.18 15.25 1.56
CA GLY A 145 15.09 16.64 2.00
C GLY A 145 13.94 17.38 1.36
N PRO A 146 13.56 18.57 1.87
CA PRO A 146 12.57 19.44 1.24
C PRO A 146 13.15 20.05 -0.04
N THR A 147 12.36 20.10 -1.11
CA THR A 147 12.65 20.96 -2.26
C THR A 147 12.03 22.33 -2.00
N ILE A 148 12.85 23.37 -2.03
CA ILE A 148 12.43 24.76 -1.77
C ILE A 148 12.72 25.59 -3.01
N SER A 149 11.69 26.21 -3.58
CA SER A 149 11.78 27.04 -4.79
C SER A 149 11.09 28.38 -4.60
N THR A 150 11.59 29.42 -5.28
CA THR A 150 11.00 30.76 -5.26
C THR A 150 9.62 30.78 -5.89
N VAL A 151 8.68 31.48 -5.26
CA VAL A 151 7.36 31.77 -5.84
C VAL A 151 7.38 33.16 -6.44
N VAL A 152 7.02 33.26 -7.74
CA VAL A 152 6.88 34.56 -8.40
C VAL A 152 5.54 35.17 -8.00
N ALA A 153 5.56 36.10 -7.07
CA ALA A 153 4.37 36.83 -6.65
C ALA A 153 4.09 38.04 -7.55
N ARG A 154 2.81 38.39 -7.69
CA ARG A 154 2.41 39.65 -8.36
C ARG A 154 2.96 40.85 -7.58
N GLU A 155 3.22 41.96 -8.27
CA GLU A 155 3.91 43.12 -7.71
C GLU A 155 3.28 43.66 -6.42
N HIS A 156 1.94 43.70 -6.34
CA HIS A 156 1.20 44.12 -5.16
C HIS A 156 1.22 43.12 -3.98
N LEU A 157 1.71 41.90 -4.19
CA LEU A 157 1.89 40.86 -3.15
C LEU A 157 3.35 40.70 -2.74
N ARG A 158 4.27 41.50 -3.30
CA ARG A 158 5.68 41.53 -2.91
C ARG A 158 5.78 42.20 -1.54
N ALA A 159 5.96 41.36 -0.50
CA ALA A 159 6.32 41.83 0.84
C ALA A 159 7.85 41.94 0.94
N GLU A 160 8.36 42.51 2.03
CA GLU A 160 9.80 42.60 2.32
C GLU A 160 10.48 41.21 2.34
N SER A 161 9.78 40.14 2.70
CA SER A 161 10.24 38.75 2.58
C SER A 161 9.59 38.02 1.40
N GLY A 162 10.40 37.23 0.66
CA GLY A 162 9.93 36.43 -0.46
C GLY A 162 9.00 35.29 -0.09
N TRP A 163 8.25 34.78 -1.07
CA TRP A 163 7.51 33.55 -0.96
C TRP A 163 8.29 32.38 -1.57
N TYR A 164 8.25 31.25 -0.89
CA TYR A 164 8.88 30.02 -1.34
C TYR A 164 7.88 28.85 -1.29
N ALA A 165 7.88 28.02 -2.33
CA ALA A 165 7.15 26.77 -2.33
C ALA A 165 8.05 25.67 -1.74
N VAL A 166 7.57 25.05 -0.69
CA VAL A 166 8.20 23.88 -0.07
C VAL A 166 7.46 22.64 -0.55
N ASN A 167 8.21 21.69 -1.13
CA ASN A 167 7.68 20.40 -1.56
C ASN A 167 8.32 19.30 -0.74
N ILE A 168 7.51 18.43 -0.14
CA ILE A 168 7.95 17.27 0.63
C ILE A 168 7.05 16.07 0.37
N VAL A 169 7.61 14.87 0.44
CA VAL A 169 6.84 13.62 0.44
C VAL A 169 6.72 13.09 1.86
N VAL A 170 5.51 12.76 2.27
CA VAL A 170 5.22 12.21 3.60
C VAL A 170 4.34 10.96 3.50
N ARG A 171 4.40 10.10 4.52
CA ARG A 171 3.49 8.98 4.67
C ARG A 171 2.11 9.45 5.14
N LYS A 172 1.07 8.71 4.75
CA LYS A 172 -0.34 9.00 5.09
C LYS A 172 -0.54 9.20 6.60
N GLU A 173 0.11 8.37 7.41
CA GLU A 173 0.03 8.40 8.86
C GLU A 173 0.57 9.71 9.46
N ARG A 174 1.50 10.34 8.74
CA ARG A 174 2.13 11.61 9.14
C ARG A 174 1.47 12.85 8.53
N LEU A 175 0.53 12.66 7.60
CA LEU A 175 -0.03 13.76 6.79
C LEU A 175 -0.62 14.88 7.65
N PHE A 176 -1.44 14.55 8.63
CA PHE A 176 -2.09 15.55 9.49
C PHE A 176 -1.06 16.35 10.31
N ALA A 177 -0.10 15.64 10.91
CA ALA A 177 0.99 16.27 11.66
C ALA A 177 1.85 17.16 10.75
N ALA A 178 2.21 16.69 9.56
CA ALA A 178 3.00 17.44 8.58
C ALA A 178 2.34 18.76 8.16
N VAL A 179 1.03 18.77 7.94
CA VAL A 179 0.29 20.00 7.65
C VAL A 179 0.34 20.96 8.84
N GLY A 180 0.22 20.47 10.07
CA GLY A 180 0.34 21.25 11.30
C GLY A 180 1.74 21.86 11.46
N GLU A 181 2.79 21.06 11.26
CA GLU A 181 4.19 21.50 11.34
C GLU A 181 4.51 22.56 10.27
N LEU A 182 4.05 22.40 9.03
CA LEU A 182 4.22 23.41 7.97
C LEU A 182 3.52 24.72 8.32
N ARG A 183 2.32 24.67 8.89
CA ARG A 183 1.61 25.88 9.36
C ARG A 183 2.34 26.56 10.49
N ALA A 184 2.91 25.82 11.43
CA ALA A 184 3.66 26.36 12.56
C ALA A 184 4.87 27.19 12.14
N ILE A 185 5.50 26.88 11.01
CA ILE A 185 6.60 27.65 10.44
C ILE A 185 6.15 28.76 9.46
N GLY A 186 4.84 29.08 9.42
CA GLY A 186 4.28 30.11 8.56
C GLY A 186 3.84 29.63 7.19
N GLY A 187 3.65 28.33 7.01
CA GLY A 187 3.14 27.75 5.78
C GLY A 187 1.66 28.03 5.54
N SER A 188 1.32 28.34 4.30
CA SER A 188 -0.05 28.57 3.83
C SER A 188 -0.26 27.96 2.45
N GLY A 189 -1.52 27.92 1.98
CA GLY A 189 -1.83 27.35 0.66
C GLY A 189 -1.38 25.90 0.53
N VAL A 190 -1.56 25.08 1.57
CA VAL A 190 -1.08 23.69 1.60
C VAL A 190 -1.91 22.84 0.66
N VAL A 191 -1.26 22.29 -0.35
CA VAL A 191 -1.84 21.35 -1.34
C VAL A 191 -1.27 19.97 -1.09
N VAL A 192 -2.12 18.95 -1.14
CA VAL A 192 -1.75 17.56 -0.90
C VAL A 192 -2.19 16.71 -2.08
N VAL A 193 -1.26 15.94 -2.66
CA VAL A 193 -1.51 15.07 -3.81
C VAL A 193 -0.98 13.66 -3.50
N PRO A 194 -1.77 12.60 -3.72
CA PRO A 194 -1.27 11.23 -3.58
C PRO A 194 -0.20 10.94 -4.63
N CYS A 195 0.89 10.30 -4.23
CA CYS A 195 1.93 9.86 -5.16
C CYS A 195 1.45 8.58 -5.88
N ALA A 196 1.56 8.56 -7.20
CA ALA A 196 1.27 7.37 -8.01
C ALA A 196 2.49 6.43 -8.09
N TYR A 197 3.68 7.02 -8.26
CA TYR A 197 4.95 6.32 -8.37
C TYR A 197 6.06 7.13 -7.71
N ILE A 198 7.02 6.43 -7.09
CA ILE A 198 8.29 6.99 -6.58
C ILE A 198 9.40 6.08 -7.10
N PHE A 199 10.12 6.53 -8.14
CA PHE A 199 11.23 5.79 -8.73
C PHE A 199 12.53 6.08 -7.95
N GLU A 200 13.39 5.09 -7.87
CA GLU A 200 14.78 5.19 -7.38
C GLU A 200 15.75 4.99 -8.55
N GLU A 201 17.04 5.16 -8.31
CA GLU A 201 18.08 4.97 -9.32
C GLU A 201 18.08 3.56 -9.91
N GLU A 202 17.89 2.55 -9.05
CA GLU A 202 17.77 1.15 -9.45
C GLU A 202 16.83 0.39 -8.53
N PRO A 203 15.91 -0.45 -9.08
CA PRO A 203 15.02 -1.28 -8.28
C PRO A 203 15.81 -2.31 -7.46
N GLU A 204 15.59 -2.37 -6.16
CA GLU A 204 16.30 -3.30 -5.26
C GLU A 204 16.05 -4.77 -5.63
N ARG A 205 14.80 -5.10 -5.99
CA ARG A 205 14.43 -6.47 -6.39
C ARG A 205 15.06 -6.86 -7.72
N TYR A 206 15.27 -5.90 -8.62
CA TYR A 206 16.01 -6.17 -9.86
C TYR A 206 17.46 -6.49 -9.55
N ARG A 207 18.13 -5.72 -8.71
CA ARG A 207 19.50 -5.98 -8.27
C ARG A 207 19.63 -7.35 -7.62
N ALA A 208 18.74 -7.67 -6.66
CA ALA A 208 18.70 -8.97 -6.00
C ALA A 208 18.46 -10.13 -6.99
N MET A 209 17.57 -9.93 -7.96
CA MET A 209 17.34 -10.91 -9.02
C MET A 209 18.59 -11.15 -9.85
N VAL A 210 19.27 -10.11 -10.32
CA VAL A 210 20.50 -10.23 -11.13
C VAL A 210 21.57 -10.97 -10.35
N MET A 211 21.83 -10.59 -9.08
CA MET A 211 22.78 -11.30 -8.22
C MET A 211 22.44 -12.79 -8.10
N SER A 212 21.17 -13.15 -7.95
CA SER A 212 20.75 -14.54 -7.88
C SER A 212 20.93 -15.32 -9.19
N LEU A 213 21.04 -14.62 -10.33
CA LEU A 213 21.33 -15.27 -11.62
C LEU A 213 22.80 -15.66 -11.76
N GLU A 214 23.73 -14.99 -11.06
CA GLU A 214 25.17 -15.25 -11.10
C GLU A 214 25.55 -16.49 -10.27
N GLU A 215 24.75 -16.83 -9.26
CA GLU A 215 24.88 -18.09 -8.50
C GLU A 215 24.40 -19.30 -9.33
#